data_a65906041126a43b9e4600fae9ea15d5
#
_entry.id   a65906041126a43b9e4600fae9ea15d5
#
_cell.length_a   1.000
_cell.length_b   1.000
_cell.length_c   1.000
_cell.angle_alpha   90.00
_cell.angle_beta   90.00
_cell.angle_gamma   90.00
#
_symmetry.space_group_name_H-M   'P 1'
#
loop_
_entity.id
_entity.type
_entity.pdbx_description
1 polymer ?
#
loop_
_entity_poly.entity_id
_entity_poly.type
_entity_poly.pdbx_seq_one_letter_code
_entity_poly.pdbx_strand_id
1 'polypeptide(L)'
;MRRNSATALFTLAILTSACAQQREQPQRAAAQKQPNVLFVMADDLGYGELGSFGQQKIRTPRLDQLASQGMRLTRHYCGSPVCAPSRCVLMTGKHPGAAAVRDNKEHKPEGQWALPTSEPMMSEMLKDAGYTTGAFGKWGLGPPLSGSDPMARGYDRFFGYNCQRHAHSYYTDYLWSDRERVALANTPAVSGHGKLKDGEDPNDPANYARFRGQDYAPDHILDAAKDFLRESKDRPFFLYYPSVIPHLALHIPEAELAQYEGEFPETPYPGGKGYTPHFKPKAAYAAMITRLDRSVGELLDILDELGLADDTIVVFTSDNGATHSPIGGTDVDFFDSCGGLRGRKGSMYEGGIRVPGIVRWPGRVAAGSESDRVTGFEDWMPTLAELCGGEVPASCNGVSFAATLRGEDQGARAFLYREFAGYRGWQAVWQGDYKLVRKNMHKKPKTELYDLSEDTQEQRDLAGEMPERVAAMMKVAAREHAPSTSFPLRAIDK
;
A
#
# COMPACT_ATOMS: atom_id res chain seq x y z
N MET A 1 34.70 0.45 -111.96
CA MET A 1 35.43 1.31 -111.06
C MET A 1 34.48 2.04 -110.17
N ARG A 2 34.56 1.89 -108.96
CA ARG A 2 34.17 2.57 -107.74
C ARG A 2 33.47 1.57 -106.72
N ARG A 3 34.24 1.32 -105.71
CA ARG A 3 33.81 0.52 -104.54
C ARG A 3 32.93 1.39 -103.66
N ASN A 4 31.81 0.86 -103.25
CA ASN A 4 31.04 1.42 -102.13
C ASN A 4 31.17 0.49 -100.91
N SER A 5 31.75 1.01 -99.89
CA SER A 5 31.82 0.34 -98.55
C SER A 5 30.58 0.68 -97.76
N ALA A 6 29.85 -0.32 -97.32
CA ALA A 6 28.70 -0.19 -96.45
C ALA A 6 29.20 -0.39 -94.99
N THR A 7 29.06 0.60 -94.19
CA THR A 7 29.36 0.56 -92.74
C THR A 7 28.12 0.12 -91.97
N ALA A 8 28.19 -1.01 -91.30
CA ALA A 8 27.15 -1.48 -90.43
C ALA A 8 27.31 -0.89 -89.01
N LEU A 9 26.29 -0.17 -88.53
CA LEU A 9 26.20 0.29 -87.18
C LEU A 9 25.61 -0.85 -86.35
N PHE A 10 26.36 -1.36 -85.37
CA PHE A 10 25.86 -2.19 -84.30
C PHE A 10 25.36 -1.30 -83.14
N THR A 11 24.00 -1.35 -82.89
CA THR A 11 23.38 -0.70 -81.74
C THR A 11 23.39 -1.66 -80.58
N LEU A 12 24.18 -1.39 -79.57
CA LEU A 12 24.24 -2.16 -78.30
C LEU A 12 23.14 -1.66 -77.37
N ALA A 13 22.08 -2.49 -77.15
CA ALA A 13 21.03 -2.23 -76.19
C ALA A 13 21.50 -2.67 -74.82
N ILE A 14 21.75 -1.72 -73.90
CA ILE A 14 22.06 -1.96 -72.51
C ILE A 14 20.72 -2.15 -71.78
N LEU A 15 20.40 -3.38 -71.38
CA LEU A 15 19.32 -3.70 -70.43
C LEU A 15 19.77 -3.37 -69.02
N THR A 16 19.33 -2.23 -68.49
CA THR A 16 19.45 -1.90 -67.05
C THR A 16 18.38 -2.63 -66.29
N SER A 17 18.75 -3.72 -65.60
CA SER A 17 17.90 -4.42 -64.64
C SER A 17 17.78 -3.55 -63.37
N ALA A 18 16.65 -2.87 -63.23
CA ALA A 18 16.30 -2.17 -61.97
C ALA A 18 15.90 -3.17 -60.91
N CYS A 19 16.86 -3.55 -60.06
CA CYS A 19 16.58 -4.33 -58.84
C CYS A 19 15.82 -3.39 -57.87
N ALA A 20 14.50 -3.50 -57.82
CA ALA A 20 13.68 -2.83 -56.81
C ALA A 20 13.97 -3.47 -55.46
N GLN A 21 14.87 -2.89 -54.66
CA GLN A 21 14.98 -3.18 -53.26
C GLN A 21 13.64 -2.77 -52.57
N GLN A 22 12.79 -3.71 -52.31
CA GLN A 22 11.72 -3.54 -51.36
C GLN A 22 12.38 -3.20 -50.00
N ARG A 23 12.31 -1.93 -49.59
CA ARG A 23 12.58 -1.54 -48.19
C ARG A 23 11.51 -2.20 -47.36
N GLU A 24 11.88 -3.26 -46.65
CA GLU A 24 11.08 -3.76 -45.54
C GLU A 24 10.81 -2.60 -44.60
N GLN A 25 9.55 -2.17 -44.54
CA GLN A 25 9.14 -1.24 -43.47
C GLN A 25 9.39 -1.99 -42.15
N PRO A 26 10.05 -1.36 -41.15
CA PRO A 26 10.18 -1.98 -39.85
C PRO A 26 8.77 -2.32 -39.39
N GLN A 27 8.50 -3.61 -39.18
CA GLN A 27 7.29 -4.07 -38.49
C GLN A 27 7.13 -3.20 -37.24
N ARG A 28 6.09 -2.38 -37.19
CA ARG A 28 5.67 -1.72 -35.94
C ARG A 28 5.60 -2.84 -34.91
N ALA A 29 6.48 -2.80 -33.93
CA ALA A 29 6.38 -3.67 -32.77
C ALA A 29 4.92 -3.59 -32.32
N ALA A 30 4.28 -4.75 -32.21
CA ALA A 30 2.89 -4.82 -31.74
C ALA A 30 2.83 -3.98 -30.45
N ALA A 31 1.93 -2.99 -30.43
CA ALA A 31 1.82 -2.11 -29.28
C ALA A 31 1.66 -3.02 -28.05
N GLN A 32 2.63 -2.95 -27.13
CA GLN A 32 2.65 -3.81 -25.97
C GLN A 32 1.35 -3.54 -25.20
N LYS A 33 0.55 -4.59 -24.96
CA LYS A 33 -0.72 -4.48 -24.22
C LYS A 33 -0.41 -3.87 -22.84
N GLN A 34 -1.12 -2.81 -22.48
CA GLN A 34 -0.99 -2.22 -21.16
C GLN A 34 -1.36 -3.26 -20.09
N PRO A 35 -0.53 -3.47 -19.05
CA PRO A 35 -0.85 -4.43 -17.98
C PRO A 35 -2.02 -3.91 -17.14
N ASN A 36 -2.82 -4.81 -16.60
CA ASN A 36 -3.71 -4.48 -15.50
C ASN A 36 -2.93 -4.27 -14.21
N VAL A 37 -3.53 -3.58 -13.24
CA VAL A 37 -2.94 -3.38 -11.92
C VAL A 37 -3.95 -3.76 -10.83
N LEU A 38 -3.60 -4.73 -10.01
CA LEU A 38 -4.25 -5.05 -8.74
C LEU A 38 -3.34 -4.61 -7.60
N PHE A 39 -3.69 -3.51 -6.93
CA PHE A 39 -2.93 -2.96 -5.82
C PHE A 39 -3.66 -3.22 -4.50
N VAL A 40 -3.19 -4.19 -3.74
CA VAL A 40 -3.74 -4.58 -2.44
C VAL A 40 -2.94 -3.94 -1.32
N MET A 41 -3.62 -3.28 -0.40
CA MET A 41 -3.00 -2.69 0.78
C MET A 41 -3.76 -3.08 2.04
N ALA A 42 -3.06 -3.76 2.96
CA ALA A 42 -3.56 -4.05 4.30
C ALA A 42 -3.59 -2.78 5.18
N ASP A 43 -4.35 -2.81 6.25
CA ASP A 43 -4.45 -1.74 7.25
C ASP A 43 -3.86 -2.23 8.58
N ASP A 44 -2.74 -1.66 9.01
CA ASP A 44 -2.02 -2.02 10.25
C ASP A 44 -1.35 -3.41 10.24
N LEU A 45 -1.01 -3.98 9.09
CA LEU A 45 -0.31 -5.26 9.01
C LEU A 45 1.20 -5.06 9.21
N GLY A 46 1.77 -5.75 10.19
CA GLY A 46 3.20 -5.69 10.51
C GLY A 46 4.08 -6.44 9.51
N TYR A 47 5.38 -6.08 9.50
CA TYR A 47 6.38 -6.69 8.62
C TYR A 47 6.48 -8.21 8.80
N GLY A 48 6.38 -8.71 10.05
CA GLY A 48 6.51 -10.12 10.42
C GLY A 48 5.19 -10.91 10.41
N GLU A 49 4.11 -10.41 9.80
CA GLU A 49 2.79 -11.08 9.91
C GLU A 49 2.43 -12.01 8.74
N LEU A 50 3.31 -12.14 7.75
CA LEU A 50 3.16 -13.11 6.66
C LEU A 50 4.15 -14.26 6.82
N GLY A 51 3.77 -15.49 6.44
CA GLY A 51 4.66 -16.66 6.45
C GLY A 51 5.92 -16.41 5.64
N SER A 52 5.80 -15.80 4.46
CA SER A 52 6.92 -15.41 3.60
C SER A 52 7.83 -14.32 4.20
N PHE A 53 7.41 -13.66 5.29
CA PHE A 53 8.21 -12.69 6.06
C PHE A 53 8.55 -13.18 7.48
N GLY A 54 8.38 -14.50 7.76
CA GLY A 54 8.85 -15.14 8.98
C GLY A 54 7.76 -15.52 9.99
N GLN A 55 6.49 -15.25 9.73
CA GLN A 55 5.38 -15.61 10.63
C GLN A 55 5.25 -17.14 10.79
N GLN A 56 5.11 -17.59 12.05
CA GLN A 56 4.99 -19.00 12.38
C GLN A 56 3.66 -19.41 13.01
N LYS A 57 2.86 -18.44 13.48
CA LYS A 57 1.62 -18.68 14.22
C LYS A 57 0.36 -18.34 13.41
N ILE A 58 0.48 -17.42 12.47
CA ILE A 58 -0.62 -16.95 11.61
C ILE A 58 -0.45 -17.55 10.22
N ARG A 59 -1.52 -18.07 9.66
CA ARG A 59 -1.51 -18.76 8.36
C ARG A 59 -1.84 -17.80 7.22
N THR A 60 -0.91 -17.66 6.26
CA THR A 60 -1.07 -16.78 5.08
C THR A 60 -0.69 -17.48 3.77
N PRO A 61 -1.27 -18.69 3.47
CA PRO A 61 -0.79 -19.51 2.35
C PRO A 61 -0.94 -18.86 0.98
N ARG A 62 -1.96 -18.01 0.77
CA ARG A 62 -2.18 -17.36 -0.52
C ARG A 62 -1.20 -16.20 -0.77
N LEU A 63 -0.90 -15.42 0.25
CA LEU A 63 0.12 -14.36 0.21
C LEU A 63 1.54 -14.96 0.14
N ASP A 64 1.78 -16.09 0.78
CA ASP A 64 3.04 -16.81 0.69
C ASP A 64 3.24 -17.40 -0.72
N GLN A 65 2.16 -17.90 -1.34
CA GLN A 65 2.17 -18.32 -2.75
C GLN A 65 2.43 -17.12 -3.66
N LEU A 66 1.77 -15.97 -3.45
CA LEU A 66 2.00 -14.75 -4.21
C LEU A 66 3.48 -14.33 -4.13
N ALA A 67 4.07 -14.37 -2.93
CA ALA A 67 5.49 -14.06 -2.72
C ALA A 67 6.42 -15.03 -3.47
N SER A 68 6.09 -16.34 -3.48
CA SER A 68 6.86 -17.34 -4.21
C SER A 68 6.76 -17.20 -5.74
N GLN A 69 5.69 -16.61 -6.23
CA GLN A 69 5.45 -16.36 -7.66
C GLN A 69 5.92 -14.97 -8.12
N GLY A 70 6.40 -14.14 -7.21
CA GLY A 70 6.82 -12.77 -7.47
C GLY A 70 8.12 -12.39 -6.79
N MET A 71 8.30 -11.10 -6.56
CA MET A 71 9.44 -10.50 -5.87
C MET A 71 9.02 -10.01 -4.49
N ARG A 72 9.80 -10.31 -3.45
CA ARG A 72 9.70 -9.69 -2.13
C ARG A 72 10.58 -8.44 -2.07
N LEU A 73 10.00 -7.32 -1.65
CA LEU A 73 10.71 -6.08 -1.39
C LEU A 73 11.03 -6.03 0.12
N THR A 74 12.25 -6.36 0.48
CA THR A 74 12.62 -6.56 1.90
C THR A 74 12.88 -5.25 2.64
N ARG A 75 13.16 -4.14 1.93
CA ARG A 75 13.33 -2.77 2.47
C ARG A 75 12.29 -1.83 1.85
N HIS A 76 11.00 -2.20 1.96
CA HIS A 76 9.88 -1.40 1.49
C HIS A 76 9.27 -0.59 2.63
N TYR A 77 9.06 0.71 2.41
CA TYR A 77 8.65 1.65 3.44
C TYR A 77 7.33 2.32 3.08
N CYS A 78 6.36 2.24 3.98
CA CYS A 78 5.10 2.99 3.85
C CYS A 78 5.33 4.51 3.92
N GLY A 79 4.31 5.28 3.59
CA GLY A 79 4.42 6.74 3.51
C GLY A 79 4.55 7.40 4.88
N SER A 80 3.91 6.85 5.90
CA SER A 80 3.87 7.39 7.26
C SER A 80 3.51 6.27 8.24
N PRO A 81 3.83 6.38 9.54
CA PRO A 81 3.53 5.32 10.51
C PRO A 81 2.05 5.24 10.92
N VAL A 82 1.14 5.94 10.22
CA VAL A 82 -0.32 5.85 10.40
C VAL A 82 -1.05 6.02 9.06
N CYS A 83 -2.32 5.60 9.02
CA CYS A 83 -3.12 5.39 7.81
C CYS A 83 -3.22 6.59 6.84
N ALA A 84 -3.91 7.71 7.20
CA ALA A 84 -4.23 8.76 6.23
C ALA A 84 -3.00 9.41 5.59
N PRO A 85 -1.96 9.81 6.34
CA PRO A 85 -0.78 10.39 5.71
C PRO A 85 -0.01 9.37 4.85
N SER A 86 0.01 8.08 5.22
CA SER A 86 0.61 7.04 4.40
C SER A 86 -0.12 6.86 3.07
N ARG A 87 -1.45 6.80 3.10
CA ARG A 87 -2.30 6.75 1.91
C ARG A 87 -2.15 7.98 1.03
N CYS A 88 -1.99 9.16 1.64
CA CYS A 88 -1.68 10.41 0.92
C CYS A 88 -0.37 10.30 0.13
N VAL A 89 0.70 9.81 0.76
CA VAL A 89 2.01 9.61 0.10
C VAL A 89 1.89 8.65 -1.09
N LEU A 90 1.22 7.50 -0.90
CA LEU A 90 1.00 6.52 -1.96
C LEU A 90 0.27 7.14 -3.16
N MET A 91 -0.85 7.82 -2.89
CA MET A 91 -1.73 8.33 -3.95
C MET A 91 -1.18 9.55 -4.67
N THR A 92 -0.35 10.37 -4.00
CA THR A 92 0.17 11.61 -4.59
C THR A 92 1.58 11.51 -5.14
N GLY A 93 2.31 10.43 -4.84
CA GLY A 93 3.73 10.31 -5.18
C GLY A 93 4.63 11.32 -4.46
N LYS A 94 4.12 12.02 -3.43
CA LYS A 94 4.87 13.01 -2.64
C LYS A 94 5.33 12.41 -1.32
N HIS A 95 6.60 12.57 -0.98
CA HIS A 95 7.06 12.16 0.35
C HIS A 95 6.43 13.05 1.44
N PRO A 96 6.38 12.61 2.72
CA PRO A 96 5.61 13.30 3.78
C PRO A 96 5.99 14.76 4.00
N GLY A 97 7.22 15.15 3.73
CA GLY A 97 7.67 16.56 3.86
C GLY A 97 7.06 17.51 2.84
N ALA A 98 6.51 17.01 1.73
CA ALA A 98 5.82 17.75 0.68
C ALA A 98 4.32 17.42 0.61
N ALA A 99 3.87 16.36 1.27
CA ALA A 99 2.48 15.89 1.24
C ALA A 99 1.52 16.85 1.98
N ALA A 100 0.28 16.93 1.50
CA ALA A 100 -0.74 17.78 2.08
C ALA A 100 -1.37 17.23 3.38
N VAL A 101 -1.40 15.89 3.53
CA VAL A 101 -1.91 15.20 4.72
C VAL A 101 -0.76 14.52 5.44
N ARG A 102 -0.46 14.95 6.69
CA ARG A 102 0.71 14.49 7.45
C ARG A 102 0.36 13.90 8.82
N ASP A 103 -0.95 13.73 9.11
CA ASP A 103 -1.45 13.08 10.33
C ASP A 103 -2.89 12.62 10.10
N ASN A 104 -3.38 11.70 10.95
CA ASN A 104 -4.79 11.37 11.02
C ASN A 104 -5.57 12.55 11.63
N LYS A 105 -6.51 13.09 10.87
CA LYS A 105 -7.37 14.18 11.32
C LYS A 105 -8.79 13.97 10.81
N GLU A 106 -9.69 13.76 11.75
CA GLU A 106 -11.10 13.50 11.48
C GLU A 106 -11.82 14.77 11.04
N HIS A 107 -12.75 14.64 10.10
CA HIS A 107 -13.68 15.68 9.66
C HIS A 107 -15.10 15.25 9.97
N LYS A 108 -15.81 16.07 10.77
CA LYS A 108 -17.20 15.76 11.17
C LYS A 108 -18.20 16.26 10.13
N PRO A 109 -19.38 15.62 9.97
CA PRO A 109 -19.86 14.44 10.74
C PRO A 109 -19.20 13.13 10.32
N GLU A 110 -18.70 13.00 9.09
CA GLU A 110 -18.07 11.80 8.54
C GLU A 110 -16.97 12.20 7.56
N GLY A 111 -15.77 11.64 7.69
CA GLY A 111 -14.66 11.85 6.78
C GLY A 111 -13.31 12.02 7.47
N GLN A 112 -12.31 12.27 6.64
CA GLN A 112 -10.94 12.59 7.05
C GLN A 112 -10.56 13.98 6.50
N TRP A 113 -9.39 14.47 6.91
CA TRP A 113 -8.84 15.69 6.34
C TRP A 113 -8.80 15.60 4.82
N ALA A 114 -9.40 16.57 4.17
CA ALA A 114 -9.55 16.58 2.72
C ALA A 114 -8.20 16.77 2.03
N LEU A 115 -7.85 15.86 1.13
CA LEU A 115 -6.75 16.07 0.21
C LEU A 115 -7.13 17.19 -0.77
N PRO A 116 -6.33 18.27 -0.91
CA PRO A 116 -6.65 19.34 -1.84
C PRO A 116 -6.82 18.81 -3.28
N THR A 117 -7.78 19.35 -4.00
CA THR A 117 -8.07 18.94 -5.40
C THR A 117 -6.95 19.29 -6.37
N SER A 118 -6.04 20.18 -5.98
CA SER A 118 -4.82 20.50 -6.75
C SER A 118 -3.69 19.47 -6.61
N GLU A 119 -3.80 18.54 -5.65
CA GLU A 119 -2.83 17.47 -5.51
C GLU A 119 -3.05 16.40 -6.59
N PRO A 120 -1.98 15.90 -7.24
CA PRO A 120 -2.12 14.82 -8.20
C PRO A 120 -2.55 13.53 -7.52
N MET A 121 -3.18 12.63 -8.28
CA MET A 121 -3.58 11.32 -7.80
C MET A 121 -3.10 10.22 -8.75
N MET A 122 -2.64 9.11 -8.19
CA MET A 122 -2.28 7.92 -8.96
C MET A 122 -3.47 7.39 -9.77
N SER A 123 -4.67 7.46 -9.23
CA SER A 123 -5.92 7.09 -9.92
C SER A 123 -6.22 7.99 -11.12
N GLU A 124 -6.03 9.31 -10.99
CA GLU A 124 -6.19 10.28 -12.09
C GLU A 124 -5.16 10.01 -13.19
N MET A 125 -3.89 9.83 -12.82
CA MET A 125 -2.80 9.52 -13.76
C MET A 125 -3.08 8.24 -14.58
N LEU A 126 -3.54 7.16 -13.93
CA LEU A 126 -3.87 5.90 -14.61
C LEU A 126 -5.14 6.03 -15.44
N LYS A 127 -6.14 6.77 -14.98
CA LYS A 127 -7.34 7.08 -15.75
C LYS A 127 -7.02 7.83 -17.04
N ASP A 128 -6.14 8.85 -16.95
CA ASP A 128 -5.67 9.62 -18.12
C ASP A 128 -4.86 8.73 -19.09
N ALA A 129 -4.19 7.69 -18.58
CA ALA A 129 -3.54 6.66 -19.39
C ALA A 129 -4.53 5.63 -19.99
N GLY A 130 -5.83 5.78 -19.79
CA GLY A 130 -6.88 4.95 -20.40
C GLY A 130 -7.35 3.77 -19.55
N TYR A 131 -6.98 3.72 -18.26
CA TYR A 131 -7.41 2.66 -17.33
C TYR A 131 -8.83 2.88 -16.84
N THR A 132 -9.59 1.80 -16.71
CA THR A 132 -10.79 1.75 -15.88
C THR A 132 -10.34 1.64 -14.41
N THR A 133 -10.83 2.49 -13.53
CA THR A 133 -10.31 2.63 -12.17
C THR A 133 -11.36 2.29 -11.12
N GLY A 134 -10.99 1.48 -10.13
CA GLY A 134 -11.86 1.11 -9.02
C GLY A 134 -11.13 1.11 -7.69
N ALA A 135 -11.82 1.55 -6.62
CA ALA A 135 -11.32 1.48 -5.25
C ALA A 135 -12.32 0.75 -4.35
N PHE A 136 -11.85 -0.29 -3.64
CA PHE A 136 -12.71 -1.16 -2.83
C PHE A 136 -12.12 -1.35 -1.43
N GLY A 137 -12.69 -0.68 -0.43
CA GLY A 137 -12.19 -0.70 0.95
C GLY A 137 -12.21 0.65 1.65
N LYS A 138 -11.12 1.00 2.34
CA LYS A 138 -11.01 2.21 3.17
C LYS A 138 -10.35 3.35 2.41
N TRP A 139 -11.08 4.45 2.21
CA TRP A 139 -10.57 5.64 1.54
C TRP A 139 -9.65 6.48 2.44
N GLY A 140 -10.22 7.31 3.30
CA GLY A 140 -9.48 8.05 4.32
C GLY A 140 -8.79 9.34 3.88
N LEU A 141 -9.10 9.91 2.71
CA LEU A 141 -8.46 11.13 2.18
C LEU A 141 -9.42 12.29 1.92
N GLY A 142 -10.61 12.25 2.50
CA GLY A 142 -11.57 13.33 2.44
C GLY A 142 -12.95 12.95 2.94
N PRO A 143 -13.86 13.92 3.12
CA PRO A 143 -15.26 13.63 3.44
C PRO A 143 -16.00 13.10 2.20
N PRO A 144 -17.09 12.33 2.42
CA PRO A 144 -17.94 11.89 1.32
C PRO A 144 -18.59 13.09 0.62
N LEU A 145 -18.94 12.91 -0.64
CA LEU A 145 -19.63 13.91 -1.49
C LEU A 145 -18.86 15.24 -1.62
N SER A 146 -17.54 15.20 -1.51
CA SER A 146 -16.64 16.34 -1.63
C SER A 146 -15.78 16.26 -2.89
N GLY A 147 -14.98 17.29 -3.18
CA GLY A 147 -13.94 17.24 -4.21
C GLY A 147 -12.78 16.28 -3.89
N SER A 148 -12.80 15.67 -2.70
CA SER A 148 -11.77 14.72 -2.23
C SER A 148 -12.33 13.32 -2.01
N ASP A 149 -13.58 13.05 -2.41
CA ASP A 149 -14.14 11.70 -2.39
C ASP A 149 -13.54 10.85 -3.54
N PRO A 150 -13.59 9.53 -3.48
CA PRO A 150 -13.00 8.67 -4.49
C PRO A 150 -13.48 8.97 -5.92
N MET A 151 -14.78 9.23 -6.11
CA MET A 151 -15.37 9.49 -7.41
C MET A 151 -14.92 10.84 -8.00
N ALA A 152 -14.59 11.82 -7.16
CA ALA A 152 -14.02 13.10 -7.59
C ALA A 152 -12.50 13.00 -7.87
N ARG A 153 -11.86 11.93 -7.44
CA ARG A 153 -10.41 11.74 -7.47
C ARG A 153 -9.98 10.58 -8.39
N GLY A 154 -10.64 10.49 -9.56
CA GLY A 154 -10.23 9.64 -10.66
C GLY A 154 -10.68 8.19 -10.60
N TYR A 155 -11.51 7.78 -9.65
CA TYR A 155 -12.09 6.45 -9.66
C TYR A 155 -13.42 6.41 -10.42
N ASP A 156 -13.65 5.37 -11.22
CA ASP A 156 -14.92 5.10 -11.92
C ASP A 156 -15.90 4.35 -11.03
N ARG A 157 -15.40 3.59 -10.06
CA ARG A 157 -16.19 2.84 -9.08
C ARG A 157 -15.54 2.90 -7.69
N PHE A 158 -16.38 3.02 -6.69
CA PHE A 158 -15.97 2.95 -5.28
C PHE A 158 -16.96 2.12 -4.48
N PHE A 159 -16.48 1.20 -3.65
CA PHE A 159 -17.31 0.53 -2.66
C PHE A 159 -16.53 0.35 -1.35
N GLY A 160 -17.08 0.86 -0.23
CA GLY A 160 -16.40 0.70 1.06
C GLY A 160 -16.64 1.83 2.06
N TYR A 161 -15.65 2.06 2.89
CA TYR A 161 -15.65 3.08 3.93
C TYR A 161 -15.01 4.37 3.45
N ASN A 162 -15.76 5.45 3.43
CA ASN A 162 -15.19 6.77 3.15
C ASN A 162 -14.38 7.28 4.35
N CYS A 163 -14.86 7.08 5.57
CA CYS A 163 -14.27 7.57 6.81
C CYS A 163 -13.49 6.48 7.56
N GLN A 164 -12.27 6.78 8.02
CA GLN A 164 -11.45 5.84 8.80
C GLN A 164 -12.11 5.43 10.11
N ARG A 165 -12.77 6.37 10.82
CA ARG A 165 -13.45 6.04 12.08
C ARG A 165 -14.65 5.11 11.88
N HIS A 166 -15.37 5.26 10.78
CA HIS A 166 -16.44 4.34 10.40
C HIS A 166 -15.90 2.92 10.17
N ALA A 167 -14.72 2.82 9.56
CA ALA A 167 -14.02 1.56 9.33
C ALA A 167 -13.48 0.88 10.62
N HIS A 168 -13.65 1.47 11.80
CA HIS A 168 -13.36 0.77 13.05
C HIS A 168 -14.42 -0.29 13.42
N SER A 169 -15.53 -0.36 12.68
CA SER A 169 -16.49 -1.44 12.78
C SER A 169 -16.62 -2.19 11.46
N TYR A 170 -16.53 -3.51 11.50
CA TYR A 170 -16.77 -4.37 10.35
C TYR A 170 -18.21 -4.88 10.28
N TYR A 171 -19.01 -4.55 11.30
CA TYR A 171 -20.45 -4.80 11.39
C TYR A 171 -21.20 -3.46 11.45
N THR A 172 -20.91 -2.61 10.48
CA THR A 172 -21.55 -1.29 10.30
C THR A 172 -22.95 -1.44 9.70
N ASP A 173 -23.76 -0.39 9.78
CA ASP A 173 -25.11 -0.33 9.23
C ASP A 173 -25.17 0.11 7.76
N TYR A 174 -24.07 0.65 7.22
CA TYR A 174 -23.97 1.01 5.80
C TYR A 174 -22.52 1.03 5.29
N LEU A 175 -22.37 0.95 3.96
CA LEU A 175 -21.16 1.29 3.21
C LEU A 175 -21.52 2.33 2.14
N TRP A 176 -20.50 2.92 1.53
CA TRP A 176 -20.64 3.77 0.37
C TRP A 176 -20.45 2.95 -0.91
N SER A 177 -21.41 3.06 -1.84
CA SER A 177 -21.29 2.63 -3.24
C SER A 177 -21.25 3.89 -4.09
N ASP A 178 -20.10 4.20 -4.66
CA ASP A 178 -19.83 5.45 -5.35
C ASP A 178 -20.16 6.66 -4.47
N ARG A 179 -21.32 7.29 -4.64
CA ARG A 179 -21.81 8.45 -3.86
C ARG A 179 -23.09 8.18 -3.09
N GLU A 180 -23.51 6.92 -2.99
CA GLU A 180 -24.73 6.52 -2.31
C GLU A 180 -24.42 5.60 -1.12
N ARG A 181 -25.23 5.66 -0.09
CA ARG A 181 -25.14 4.73 1.02
C ARG A 181 -25.93 3.47 0.72
N VAL A 182 -25.30 2.34 0.89
CA VAL A 182 -25.91 1.01 0.82
C VAL A 182 -26.04 0.46 2.23
N ALA A 183 -27.28 0.19 2.65
CA ALA A 183 -27.54 -0.35 3.99
C ALA A 183 -27.07 -1.80 4.10
N LEU A 184 -26.51 -2.13 5.27
CA LEU A 184 -26.17 -3.49 5.69
C LEU A 184 -27.15 -3.95 6.77
N ALA A 185 -27.27 -5.29 6.94
CA ALA A 185 -28.27 -5.89 7.84
C ALA A 185 -27.91 -5.81 9.34
N ASN A 186 -27.00 -4.94 9.73
CA ASN A 186 -26.62 -4.72 11.12
C ASN A 186 -27.47 -3.61 11.75
N THR A 187 -28.57 -3.95 12.41
CA THR A 187 -29.44 -2.98 13.07
C THR A 187 -29.70 -3.41 14.53
N PRO A 188 -29.14 -2.68 15.52
CA PRO A 188 -28.20 -1.57 15.36
C PRO A 188 -26.81 -2.02 14.89
N ALA A 189 -26.04 -1.11 14.29
CA ALA A 189 -24.63 -1.34 13.98
C ALA A 189 -23.84 -1.71 15.24
N VAL A 190 -22.87 -2.62 15.10
CA VAL A 190 -21.92 -2.89 16.19
C VAL A 190 -20.89 -1.77 16.23
N SER A 191 -20.73 -1.14 17.40
CA SER A 191 -19.71 -0.11 17.55
C SER A 191 -18.31 -0.69 17.45
N GLY A 192 -17.38 0.00 16.77
CA GLY A 192 -15.95 -0.33 16.82
C GLY A 192 -15.28 0.00 18.17
N HIS A 193 -15.99 0.68 19.06
CA HIS A 193 -15.50 1.08 20.40
C HIS A 193 -16.52 0.73 21.47
N GLY A 194 -16.04 0.18 22.60
CA GLY A 194 -16.93 -0.20 23.68
C GLY A 194 -16.21 -0.78 24.89
N LYS A 195 -17.01 -1.13 25.89
CA LYS A 195 -16.56 -1.87 27.07
C LYS A 195 -17.69 -2.82 27.54
N LEU A 196 -17.33 -3.80 28.33
CA LEU A 196 -18.32 -4.55 29.12
C LEU A 196 -19.03 -3.58 30.05
N LYS A 197 -20.29 -3.92 30.43
CA LYS A 197 -21.02 -3.14 31.43
C LYS A 197 -20.41 -3.36 32.81
N ASP A 198 -20.60 -2.39 33.68
CA ASP A 198 -20.07 -2.47 35.03
C ASP A 198 -20.78 -3.65 35.76
N GLY A 199 -19.97 -4.55 36.37
CA GLY A 199 -20.44 -5.77 37.02
C GLY A 199 -20.54 -7.02 36.12
N GLU A 200 -20.36 -6.93 34.81
CA GLU A 200 -20.24 -8.10 33.94
C GLU A 200 -18.89 -8.81 34.14
N ASP A 201 -18.91 -10.14 34.27
CA ASP A 201 -17.71 -10.97 34.39
C ASP A 201 -16.98 -11.02 33.05
N PRO A 202 -15.73 -10.57 32.96
CA PRO A 202 -14.94 -10.65 31.73
C PRO A 202 -14.59 -12.09 31.31
N ASN A 203 -14.77 -13.07 32.17
CA ASN A 203 -14.54 -14.49 31.85
C ASN A 203 -15.79 -15.21 31.35
N ASP A 204 -16.95 -14.55 31.34
CA ASP A 204 -18.16 -15.10 30.75
C ASP A 204 -18.28 -14.72 29.27
N PRO A 205 -18.16 -15.69 28.32
CA PRO A 205 -18.24 -15.41 26.88
C PRO A 205 -19.59 -14.83 26.45
N ALA A 206 -20.69 -15.07 27.23
CA ALA A 206 -22.01 -14.55 26.91
C ALA A 206 -22.04 -13.00 26.91
N ASN A 207 -21.20 -12.37 27.74
CA ASN A 207 -21.10 -10.92 27.83
C ASN A 207 -20.53 -10.25 26.57
N TYR A 208 -19.91 -11.03 25.65
CA TYR A 208 -19.33 -10.57 24.40
C TYR A 208 -20.26 -10.72 23.19
N ALA A 209 -21.36 -11.45 23.32
CA ALA A 209 -22.26 -11.76 22.19
C ALA A 209 -22.79 -10.51 21.48
N ARG A 210 -23.07 -9.41 22.22
CA ARG A 210 -23.60 -8.16 21.68
C ARG A 210 -22.58 -7.38 20.79
N PHE A 211 -21.31 -7.78 20.77
CA PHE A 211 -20.27 -7.19 19.95
C PHE A 211 -20.05 -7.95 18.63
N ARG A 212 -20.94 -8.90 18.32
CA ARG A 212 -20.98 -9.63 17.06
C ARG A 212 -22.13 -9.10 16.20
N GLY A 213 -21.84 -8.90 14.91
CA GLY A 213 -22.84 -8.55 13.92
C GLY A 213 -23.24 -9.76 13.07
N GLN A 214 -24.16 -9.52 12.14
CA GLN A 214 -24.67 -10.53 11.21
C GLN A 214 -24.10 -10.38 9.82
N ASP A 215 -23.87 -9.13 9.39
CA ASP A 215 -23.50 -8.76 8.02
C ASP A 215 -22.09 -8.15 8.02
N TYR A 216 -21.15 -8.89 7.50
CA TYR A 216 -19.72 -8.57 7.57
C TYR A 216 -19.31 -7.70 6.40
N ALA A 217 -19.08 -6.42 6.63
CA ALA A 217 -18.78 -5.43 5.59
C ALA A 217 -17.61 -5.79 4.67
N PRO A 218 -16.51 -6.42 5.13
CA PRO A 218 -15.44 -6.84 4.23
C PRO A 218 -15.86 -7.85 3.16
N ASP A 219 -16.91 -8.64 3.37
CA ASP A 219 -17.43 -9.57 2.36
C ASP A 219 -18.05 -8.82 1.19
N HIS A 220 -18.88 -7.83 1.47
CA HIS A 220 -19.48 -6.97 0.44
C HIS A 220 -18.42 -6.19 -0.35
N ILE A 221 -17.36 -5.73 0.32
CA ILE A 221 -16.24 -5.03 -0.32
C ILE A 221 -15.50 -5.96 -1.28
N LEU A 222 -15.25 -7.20 -0.85
CA LEU A 222 -14.59 -8.21 -1.69
C LEU A 222 -15.45 -8.58 -2.90
N ASP A 223 -16.75 -8.79 -2.71
CA ASP A 223 -17.67 -9.12 -3.80
C ASP A 223 -17.74 -7.99 -4.83
N ALA A 224 -17.85 -6.74 -4.39
CA ALA A 224 -17.82 -5.59 -5.28
C ALA A 224 -16.49 -5.48 -6.06
N ALA A 225 -15.35 -5.82 -5.45
CA ALA A 225 -14.05 -5.85 -6.12
C ALA A 225 -13.98 -6.98 -7.18
N LYS A 226 -14.52 -8.16 -6.87
CA LYS A 226 -14.61 -9.28 -7.83
C LYS A 226 -15.51 -8.93 -9.02
N ASP A 227 -16.63 -8.26 -8.78
CA ASP A 227 -17.53 -7.83 -9.85
C ASP A 227 -16.87 -6.78 -10.75
N PHE A 228 -16.13 -5.82 -10.17
CA PHE A 228 -15.36 -4.87 -10.96
C PHE A 228 -14.33 -5.57 -11.87
N LEU A 229 -13.63 -6.60 -11.41
CA LEU A 229 -12.71 -7.38 -12.25
C LEU A 229 -13.43 -8.02 -13.45
N ARG A 230 -14.61 -8.62 -13.21
CA ARG A 230 -15.43 -9.23 -14.27
C ARG A 230 -15.92 -8.20 -15.29
N GLU A 231 -16.37 -7.03 -14.82
CA GLU A 231 -16.87 -5.93 -15.65
C GLU A 231 -15.74 -5.25 -16.46
N SER A 232 -14.51 -5.26 -15.96
CA SER A 232 -13.36 -4.56 -16.56
C SER A 232 -12.45 -5.46 -17.41
N LYS A 233 -12.75 -6.75 -17.57
CA LYS A 233 -11.87 -7.77 -18.18
C LYS A 233 -11.37 -7.46 -19.60
N ASP A 234 -12.12 -6.66 -20.37
CA ASP A 234 -11.82 -6.35 -21.77
C ASP A 234 -11.03 -5.04 -21.97
N ARG A 235 -10.64 -4.39 -20.88
CA ARG A 235 -9.90 -3.11 -20.87
C ARG A 235 -8.84 -3.12 -19.79
N PRO A 236 -7.75 -2.34 -19.91
CA PRO A 236 -6.81 -2.19 -18.81
C PRO A 236 -7.52 -1.58 -17.59
N PHE A 237 -7.27 -2.15 -16.42
CA PHE A 237 -7.86 -1.67 -15.17
C PHE A 237 -6.81 -1.42 -14.09
N PHE A 238 -7.13 -0.48 -13.22
CA PHE A 238 -6.48 -0.25 -11.94
C PHE A 238 -7.48 -0.52 -10.83
N LEU A 239 -7.30 -1.64 -10.13
CA LEU A 239 -8.06 -1.96 -8.92
C LEU A 239 -7.20 -1.68 -7.70
N TYR A 240 -7.59 -0.69 -6.90
CA TYR A 240 -7.04 -0.42 -5.58
C TYR A 240 -7.92 -1.08 -4.52
N TYR A 241 -7.34 -2.03 -3.78
CA TYR A 241 -8.02 -2.77 -2.70
C TYR A 241 -7.40 -2.41 -1.35
N PRO A 242 -7.72 -1.22 -0.77
CA PRO A 242 -7.29 -0.84 0.57
C PRO A 242 -8.16 -1.55 1.61
N SER A 243 -7.80 -2.80 1.92
CA SER A 243 -8.48 -3.58 2.94
C SER A 243 -8.52 -2.82 4.27
N VAL A 244 -9.57 -3.07 5.07
CA VAL A 244 -9.63 -2.59 6.46
C VAL A 244 -8.97 -3.56 7.43
N ILE A 245 -8.61 -4.76 6.98
CA ILE A 245 -8.05 -5.85 7.78
C ILE A 245 -6.51 -5.75 7.79
N PRO A 246 -5.85 -5.97 8.94
CA PRO A 246 -6.36 -6.36 10.26
C PRO A 246 -6.53 -5.21 11.28
N HIS A 247 -6.86 -3.99 10.83
CA HIS A 247 -7.10 -2.88 11.77
C HIS A 247 -8.16 -3.24 12.83
N LEU A 248 -8.01 -2.71 14.04
CA LEU A 248 -8.99 -2.89 15.11
C LEU A 248 -10.33 -2.16 14.79
N ALA A 249 -11.49 -2.63 15.26
CA ALA A 249 -11.70 -3.66 16.29
C ALA A 249 -11.46 -5.09 15.78
N LEU A 250 -11.31 -6.04 16.73
CA LEU A 250 -11.22 -7.47 16.43
C LEU A 250 -12.60 -8.03 16.07
N HIS A 251 -13.11 -7.65 14.91
CA HIS A 251 -14.37 -8.12 14.37
C HIS A 251 -14.11 -9.18 13.30
N ILE A 252 -14.54 -10.40 13.56
CA ILE A 252 -14.37 -11.53 12.64
C ILE A 252 -15.59 -12.47 12.77
N PRO A 253 -16.08 -13.06 11.67
CA PRO A 253 -17.13 -14.08 11.72
C PRO A 253 -16.70 -15.32 12.53
N GLU A 254 -17.64 -15.95 13.21
CA GLU A 254 -17.38 -17.10 14.09
C GLU A 254 -16.72 -18.28 13.35
N ALA A 255 -17.14 -18.53 12.11
CA ALA A 255 -16.55 -19.60 11.30
C ALA A 255 -15.07 -19.36 11.00
N GLU A 256 -14.63 -18.11 10.88
CA GLU A 256 -13.22 -17.76 10.70
C GLU A 256 -12.47 -17.87 12.03
N LEU A 257 -13.07 -17.38 13.12
CA LEU A 257 -12.49 -17.47 14.47
C LEU A 257 -12.22 -18.93 14.86
N ALA A 258 -13.12 -19.85 14.50
CA ALA A 258 -13.01 -21.28 14.79
C ALA A 258 -11.72 -21.93 14.23
N GLN A 259 -11.11 -21.36 13.20
CA GLN A 259 -9.86 -21.87 12.64
C GLN A 259 -8.67 -21.80 13.62
N TYR A 260 -8.77 -20.97 14.66
CA TYR A 260 -7.74 -20.78 15.69
C TYR A 260 -8.25 -21.12 17.09
N GLU A 261 -9.38 -21.85 17.18
CA GLU A 261 -9.96 -22.27 18.46
C GLU A 261 -8.98 -23.14 19.25
N GLY A 262 -8.63 -22.68 20.47
CA GLY A 262 -7.72 -23.40 21.35
C GLY A 262 -6.23 -23.40 20.99
N GLU A 263 -5.83 -22.72 19.89
CA GLU A 263 -4.41 -22.68 19.48
C GLU A 263 -3.56 -21.75 20.36
N PHE A 264 -4.18 -20.74 21.01
CA PHE A 264 -3.43 -19.72 21.76
C PHE A 264 -3.91 -19.60 23.20
N PRO A 265 -3.02 -19.24 24.15
CA PRO A 265 -3.42 -18.84 25.49
C PRO A 265 -4.15 -17.49 25.43
N GLU A 266 -5.43 -17.48 25.72
CA GLU A 266 -6.28 -16.30 25.63
C GLU A 266 -6.40 -15.57 26.96
N THR A 267 -6.49 -14.25 26.87
CA THR A 267 -6.90 -13.37 27.97
C THR A 267 -8.01 -12.47 27.43
N PRO A 268 -9.25 -12.62 27.88
CA PRO A 268 -10.36 -11.82 27.39
C PRO A 268 -10.09 -10.31 27.54
N TYR A 269 -10.39 -9.55 26.49
CA TYR A 269 -10.28 -8.11 26.49
C TYR A 269 -11.64 -7.48 26.77
N PRO A 270 -11.84 -6.85 27.95
CA PRO A 270 -13.15 -6.32 28.37
C PRO A 270 -13.48 -4.94 27.76
N GLY A 271 -12.58 -4.38 26.93
CA GLY A 271 -12.74 -3.03 26.39
C GLY A 271 -12.27 -1.91 27.32
N GLY A 272 -12.74 -0.71 27.05
CA GLY A 272 -12.48 0.49 27.88
C GLY A 272 -11.19 1.24 27.58
N LYS A 273 -10.24 0.62 26.89
CA LYS A 273 -9.01 1.27 26.39
C LYS A 273 -8.95 1.17 24.85
N GLY A 274 -9.88 1.84 24.19
CA GLY A 274 -9.92 1.89 22.72
C GLY A 274 -11.10 1.12 22.13
N TYR A 275 -10.86 -0.07 21.60
CA TYR A 275 -11.79 -0.80 20.74
C TYR A 275 -12.76 -1.72 21.49
N THR A 276 -13.67 -2.31 20.74
CA THR A 276 -14.71 -3.22 21.22
C THR A 276 -14.12 -4.45 21.92
N PRO A 277 -14.76 -4.94 23.00
CA PRO A 277 -14.37 -6.15 23.71
C PRO A 277 -14.32 -7.39 22.83
N HIS A 278 -13.36 -8.29 23.11
CA HIS A 278 -13.29 -9.60 22.47
C HIS A 278 -12.88 -10.69 23.47
N PHE A 279 -13.59 -11.83 23.45
CA PHE A 279 -13.34 -12.93 24.39
C PHE A 279 -12.06 -13.71 24.07
N LYS A 280 -11.71 -13.86 22.78
CA LYS A 280 -10.53 -14.58 22.28
C LYS A 280 -9.73 -13.66 21.36
N PRO A 281 -9.01 -12.64 21.90
CA PRO A 281 -8.42 -11.59 21.07
C PRO A 281 -7.27 -12.08 20.19
N LYS A 282 -6.45 -13.06 20.65
CA LYS A 282 -5.34 -13.58 19.84
C LYS A 282 -5.87 -14.40 18.66
N ALA A 283 -6.81 -15.32 18.91
CA ALA A 283 -7.44 -16.09 17.84
C ALA A 283 -8.14 -15.19 16.82
N ALA A 284 -8.83 -14.14 17.29
CA ALA A 284 -9.49 -13.17 16.42
C ALA A 284 -8.49 -12.41 15.53
N TYR A 285 -7.40 -11.94 16.09
CA TYR A 285 -6.37 -11.24 15.33
C TYR A 285 -5.75 -12.13 14.24
N ALA A 286 -5.37 -13.36 14.60
CA ALA A 286 -4.84 -14.32 13.65
C ALA A 286 -5.86 -14.68 12.55
N ALA A 287 -7.13 -14.88 12.93
CA ALA A 287 -8.21 -15.17 11.99
C ALA A 287 -8.47 -14.00 11.02
N MET A 288 -8.38 -12.75 11.49
CA MET A 288 -8.49 -11.57 10.63
C MET A 288 -7.40 -11.55 9.55
N ILE A 289 -6.15 -11.82 9.90
CA ILE A 289 -5.04 -11.85 8.93
C ILE A 289 -5.23 -13.01 7.94
N THR A 290 -5.63 -14.19 8.41
CA THR A 290 -5.95 -15.33 7.51
C THR A 290 -7.15 -15.01 6.62
N ARG A 291 -8.14 -14.23 7.11
CA ARG A 291 -9.24 -13.75 6.26
C ARG A 291 -8.76 -12.80 5.17
N LEU A 292 -7.83 -11.89 5.47
CA LEU A 292 -7.20 -11.02 4.47
C LEU A 292 -6.48 -11.85 3.41
N ASP A 293 -5.69 -12.83 3.84
CA ASP A 293 -4.99 -13.78 2.96
C ASP A 293 -5.97 -14.49 1.99
N ARG A 294 -7.08 -15.00 2.51
CA ARG A 294 -8.13 -15.61 1.70
C ARG A 294 -8.76 -14.61 0.72
N SER A 295 -9.04 -13.38 1.16
CA SER A 295 -9.63 -12.35 0.29
C SER A 295 -8.71 -12.01 -0.88
N VAL A 296 -7.41 -11.92 -0.63
CA VAL A 296 -6.41 -11.74 -1.71
C VAL A 296 -6.41 -12.97 -2.62
N GLY A 297 -6.45 -14.17 -2.07
CA GLY A 297 -6.55 -15.40 -2.84
C GLY A 297 -7.75 -15.43 -3.78
N GLU A 298 -8.95 -15.04 -3.31
CA GLU A 298 -10.15 -14.97 -4.13
C GLU A 298 -10.02 -13.97 -5.29
N LEU A 299 -9.35 -12.81 -5.07
CA LEU A 299 -9.08 -11.86 -6.15
C LEU A 299 -8.11 -12.44 -7.20
N LEU A 300 -7.09 -13.19 -6.76
CA LEU A 300 -6.17 -13.87 -7.67
C LEU A 300 -6.88 -14.97 -8.48
N ASP A 301 -7.77 -15.74 -7.84
CA ASP A 301 -8.56 -16.77 -8.51
C ASP A 301 -9.46 -16.18 -9.63
N ILE A 302 -10.07 -15.01 -9.40
CA ILE A 302 -10.83 -14.30 -10.45
C ILE A 302 -9.91 -13.87 -11.62
N LEU A 303 -8.68 -13.43 -11.35
CA LEU A 303 -7.74 -13.12 -12.44
C LEU A 303 -7.38 -14.35 -13.25
N ASP A 304 -7.20 -15.51 -12.60
CA ASP A 304 -6.95 -16.78 -13.25
C ASP A 304 -8.17 -17.24 -14.08
N GLU A 305 -9.38 -17.21 -13.51
CA GLU A 305 -10.65 -17.54 -14.18
C GLU A 305 -10.90 -16.71 -15.44
N LEU A 306 -10.53 -15.43 -15.41
CA LEU A 306 -10.69 -14.50 -16.52
C LEU A 306 -9.53 -14.56 -17.54
N GLY A 307 -8.48 -15.34 -17.27
CA GLY A 307 -7.27 -15.40 -18.11
C GLY A 307 -6.45 -14.11 -18.12
N LEU A 308 -6.50 -13.34 -17.02
CA LEU A 308 -5.84 -12.03 -16.89
C LEU A 308 -4.58 -12.08 -16.03
N ALA A 309 -4.25 -13.22 -15.41
CA ALA A 309 -3.20 -13.34 -14.41
C ALA A 309 -1.82 -12.95 -14.95
N ASP A 310 -1.49 -13.32 -16.20
CA ASP A 310 -0.20 -13.03 -16.83
C ASP A 310 -0.06 -11.56 -17.27
N ASP A 311 -1.19 -10.91 -17.53
CA ASP A 311 -1.25 -9.51 -17.95
C ASP A 311 -1.50 -8.55 -16.77
N THR A 312 -1.42 -9.02 -15.52
CA THR A 312 -1.74 -8.21 -14.34
C THR A 312 -0.53 -8.07 -13.42
N ILE A 313 -0.18 -6.83 -13.10
CA ILE A 313 0.73 -6.47 -12.01
C ILE A 313 -0.06 -6.58 -10.71
N VAL A 314 0.31 -7.50 -9.84
CA VAL A 314 -0.26 -7.64 -8.51
C VAL A 314 0.73 -7.11 -7.48
N VAL A 315 0.29 -6.14 -6.69
CA VAL A 315 1.06 -5.56 -5.58
C VAL A 315 0.34 -5.86 -4.27
N PHE A 316 1.08 -6.33 -3.27
CA PHE A 316 0.61 -6.43 -1.90
C PHE A 316 1.53 -5.67 -0.95
N THR A 317 0.96 -4.87 -0.05
CA THR A 317 1.68 -4.14 1.00
C THR A 317 0.77 -3.79 2.18
N SER A 318 1.27 -3.02 3.16
CA SER A 318 0.50 -2.46 4.30
C SER A 318 0.69 -0.96 4.41
N ASP A 319 -0.32 -0.24 4.86
CA ASP A 319 -0.27 1.23 4.97
C ASP A 319 0.64 1.74 6.11
N ASN A 320 0.88 0.96 7.14
CA ASN A 320 1.87 1.19 8.20
C ASN A 320 2.24 -0.14 8.88
N GLY A 321 3.19 -0.09 9.81
CA GLY A 321 3.59 -1.26 10.59
C GLY A 321 2.51 -1.77 11.54
N ALA A 322 2.82 -2.86 12.24
CA ALA A 322 1.90 -3.58 13.13
C ALA A 322 1.12 -2.66 14.06
N THR A 323 -0.13 -3.01 14.30
CA THR A 323 -1.07 -2.24 15.12
C THR A 323 -0.57 -1.97 16.55
N HIS A 324 -1.26 -1.11 17.29
CA HIS A 324 -0.94 -0.85 18.68
C HIS A 324 -1.22 -2.07 19.57
N SER A 325 -0.40 -2.27 20.62
CA SER A 325 -0.56 -3.31 21.63
C SER A 325 -0.36 -2.71 23.02
N PRO A 326 -1.18 -3.08 24.03
CA PRO A 326 -2.27 -4.08 24.04
C PRO A 326 -3.66 -3.47 23.74
N ILE A 327 -3.75 -2.40 22.97
CA ILE A 327 -5.02 -1.75 22.66
C ILE A 327 -5.91 -2.74 21.88
N GLY A 328 -7.21 -2.80 22.22
CA GLY A 328 -8.16 -3.70 21.54
C GLY A 328 -7.96 -5.20 21.85
N GLY A 329 -7.04 -5.54 22.77
CA GLY A 329 -6.71 -6.93 23.11
C GLY A 329 -5.61 -7.55 22.24
N THR A 330 -5.02 -6.80 21.33
CA THR A 330 -3.91 -7.29 20.48
C THR A 330 -2.65 -7.57 21.29
N ASP A 331 -1.89 -8.54 20.84
CA ASP A 331 -0.59 -8.93 21.40
C ASP A 331 0.43 -9.13 20.28
N VAL A 332 0.94 -8.01 19.76
CA VAL A 332 1.88 -8.01 18.62
C VAL A 332 3.23 -8.63 18.99
N ASP A 333 3.60 -8.61 20.26
CA ASP A 333 4.83 -9.22 20.74
C ASP A 333 4.70 -10.76 20.77
N PHE A 334 3.50 -11.30 21.13
CA PHE A 334 3.20 -12.72 21.06
C PHE A 334 3.32 -13.28 19.62
N PHE A 335 2.87 -12.51 18.63
CA PHE A 335 2.92 -12.92 17.22
C PHE A 335 4.23 -12.54 16.53
N ASP A 336 5.14 -11.82 17.19
CA ASP A 336 6.29 -11.18 16.55
C ASP A 336 5.89 -10.40 15.29
N SER A 337 4.79 -9.66 15.40
CA SER A 337 4.17 -8.94 14.29
C SER A 337 5.13 -7.98 13.58
N CYS A 338 6.13 -7.49 14.29
CA CYS A 338 7.15 -6.61 13.73
C CYS A 338 8.35 -7.36 13.11
N GLY A 339 8.43 -8.70 13.22
CA GLY A 339 9.55 -9.50 12.72
C GLY A 339 10.88 -9.10 13.36
N GLY A 340 10.91 -8.93 14.68
CA GLY A 340 12.07 -8.49 15.45
C GLY A 340 12.43 -7.01 15.29
N LEU A 341 11.77 -6.25 14.41
CA LEU A 341 12.04 -4.83 14.18
C LEU A 341 11.52 -3.96 15.35
N ARG A 342 12.25 -2.91 15.68
CA ARG A 342 11.88 -1.98 16.76
C ARG A 342 10.69 -1.10 16.40
N GLY A 343 9.81 -0.86 17.36
CA GLY A 343 8.67 0.03 17.21
C GLY A 343 7.47 -0.66 16.55
N ARG A 344 6.44 0.11 16.31
CA ARG A 344 5.16 -0.31 15.70
C ARG A 344 4.41 0.95 15.24
N LYS A 345 3.19 0.83 14.76
CA LYS A 345 2.31 1.95 14.35
C LYS A 345 2.52 3.21 15.21
N GLY A 346 2.66 4.36 14.57
CA GLY A 346 2.89 5.65 15.22
C GLY A 346 4.36 5.96 15.53
N SER A 347 5.31 5.10 15.13
CA SER A 347 6.75 5.30 15.35
C SER A 347 7.52 5.29 14.04
N MET A 348 8.61 6.05 13.95
CA MET A 348 9.53 6.05 12.80
C MET A 348 10.65 5.03 12.90
N TYR A 349 10.65 4.17 13.92
CA TYR A 349 11.53 3.00 13.95
C TYR A 349 11.05 1.97 12.91
N GLU A 350 11.94 1.06 12.53
CA GLU A 350 11.69 0.10 11.42
C GLU A 350 10.33 -0.61 11.55
N GLY A 351 9.97 -1.13 12.73
CA GLY A 351 8.70 -1.84 12.93
C GLY A 351 7.43 -0.99 12.76
N GLY A 352 7.56 0.34 12.75
CA GLY A 352 6.42 1.24 12.50
C GLY A 352 6.27 1.69 11.04
N ILE A 353 7.32 1.53 10.22
CA ILE A 353 7.39 2.15 8.91
C ILE A 353 7.83 1.18 7.78
N ARG A 354 8.60 0.13 8.09
CA ARG A 354 8.95 -0.93 7.16
C ARG A 354 7.82 -1.94 7.11
N VAL A 355 7.33 -2.20 5.91
CA VAL A 355 6.13 -3.03 5.66
C VAL A 355 6.45 -4.12 4.65
N PRO A 356 5.72 -5.26 4.64
CA PRO A 356 5.90 -6.23 3.59
C PRO A 356 5.57 -5.63 2.23
N GLY A 357 6.36 -5.94 1.22
CA GLY A 357 6.13 -5.60 -0.17
C GLY A 357 6.26 -6.85 -1.03
N ILE A 358 5.23 -7.16 -1.82
CA ILE A 358 5.24 -8.29 -2.76
C ILE A 358 4.77 -7.77 -4.12
N VAL A 359 5.48 -8.11 -5.18
CA VAL A 359 5.10 -7.77 -6.55
C VAL A 359 5.14 -9.03 -7.41
N ARG A 360 4.01 -9.38 -8.01
CA ARG A 360 3.92 -10.46 -9.00
C ARG A 360 3.54 -9.87 -10.37
N TRP A 361 4.31 -10.22 -11.38
CA TRP A 361 3.98 -9.99 -12.78
C TRP A 361 4.63 -11.08 -13.63
N PRO A 362 3.90 -12.14 -13.99
CA PRO A 362 4.46 -13.28 -14.68
C PRO A 362 5.21 -12.89 -15.96
N GLY A 363 6.37 -13.50 -16.17
CA GLY A 363 7.21 -13.22 -17.34
C GLY A 363 7.94 -11.86 -17.33
N ARG A 364 7.72 -11.02 -16.32
CA ARG A 364 8.35 -9.69 -16.16
C ARG A 364 9.08 -9.54 -14.84
N VAL A 365 8.52 -10.04 -13.76
CA VAL A 365 9.13 -10.09 -12.43
C VAL A 365 9.54 -11.53 -12.17
N ALA A 366 10.80 -11.77 -11.80
CA ALA A 366 11.30 -13.12 -11.55
C ALA A 366 10.62 -13.73 -10.32
N ALA A 367 10.04 -14.92 -10.49
CA ALA A 367 9.39 -15.65 -9.39
C ALA A 367 10.39 -16.03 -8.30
N GLY A 368 9.99 -15.91 -7.03
CA GLY A 368 10.81 -16.22 -5.86
C GLY A 368 12.01 -15.30 -5.64
N SER A 369 12.07 -14.16 -6.36
CA SER A 369 13.17 -13.20 -6.20
C SER A 369 12.97 -12.27 -5.01
N GLU A 370 14.05 -11.61 -4.62
CA GLU A 370 14.09 -10.63 -3.55
C GLU A 370 14.84 -9.37 -3.98
N SER A 371 14.43 -8.23 -3.44
CA SER A 371 15.19 -6.99 -3.58
C SER A 371 15.26 -6.28 -2.23
N ASP A 372 16.47 -5.92 -1.83
CA ASP A 372 16.78 -5.09 -0.66
C ASP A 372 16.90 -3.60 -1.00
N ARG A 373 16.55 -3.23 -2.24
CA ARG A 373 16.49 -1.82 -2.64
C ARG A 373 15.54 -1.07 -1.72
N VAL A 374 16.01 0.04 -1.17
CA VAL A 374 15.16 0.97 -0.41
C VAL A 374 14.12 1.57 -1.34
N THR A 375 12.85 1.23 -1.13
CA THR A 375 11.69 1.73 -1.86
C THR A 375 10.69 2.35 -0.90
N GLY A 376 9.95 3.37 -1.36
CA GLY A 376 8.93 4.04 -0.56
C GLY A 376 7.59 4.14 -1.30
N PHE A 377 6.54 4.48 -0.58
CA PHE A 377 5.20 4.60 -1.16
C PHE A 377 5.12 5.65 -2.26
N GLU A 378 5.87 6.74 -2.15
CA GLU A 378 5.96 7.76 -3.22
C GLU A 378 6.51 7.23 -4.53
N ASP A 379 7.26 6.12 -4.50
CA ASP A 379 7.89 5.52 -5.68
C ASP A 379 6.89 4.75 -6.56
N TRP A 380 5.73 4.37 -6.01
CA TRP A 380 4.72 3.64 -6.78
C TRP A 380 4.15 4.46 -7.94
N MET A 381 3.90 5.75 -7.73
CA MET A 381 3.36 6.60 -8.81
C MET A 381 4.28 6.63 -10.04
N PRO A 382 5.57 6.98 -9.96
CA PRO A 382 6.44 6.96 -11.14
C PRO A 382 6.72 5.54 -11.66
N THR A 383 6.71 4.52 -10.80
CA THR A 383 6.87 3.12 -11.22
C THR A 383 5.68 2.66 -12.06
N LEU A 384 4.45 2.89 -11.60
CA LEU A 384 3.26 2.55 -12.37
C LEU A 384 3.10 3.42 -13.62
N ALA A 385 3.50 4.70 -13.57
CA ALA A 385 3.53 5.54 -14.77
C ALA A 385 4.41 4.93 -15.84
N GLU A 386 5.63 4.50 -15.50
CA GLU A 386 6.57 3.85 -16.43
C GLU A 386 6.02 2.52 -16.98
N LEU A 387 5.44 1.68 -16.12
CA LEU A 387 4.96 0.36 -16.49
C LEU A 387 3.62 0.39 -17.26
N CYS A 388 2.80 1.38 -17.02
CA CYS A 388 1.43 1.51 -17.53
C CYS A 388 1.26 2.60 -18.59
N GLY A 389 2.30 3.38 -18.88
CA GLY A 389 2.26 4.46 -19.88
C GLY A 389 1.61 5.75 -19.38
N GLY A 390 1.60 6.00 -18.07
CA GLY A 390 1.12 7.24 -17.47
C GLY A 390 2.17 8.35 -17.51
N GLU A 391 1.75 9.59 -17.30
CA GLU A 391 2.62 10.76 -17.19
C GLU A 391 2.87 11.10 -15.72
N VAL A 392 4.14 11.14 -15.29
CA VAL A 392 4.50 11.45 -13.90
C VAL A 392 4.28 12.93 -13.61
N PRO A 393 3.44 13.32 -12.64
CA PRO A 393 3.27 14.71 -12.28
C PRO A 393 4.57 15.36 -11.82
N ALA A 394 4.83 16.62 -12.24
CA ALA A 394 6.06 17.34 -11.90
C ALA A 394 6.30 17.51 -10.38
N SER A 395 5.25 17.44 -9.58
CA SER A 395 5.32 17.52 -8.11
C SER A 395 5.61 16.19 -7.43
N CYS A 396 5.72 15.07 -8.18
CA CYS A 396 6.09 13.77 -7.65
C CYS A 396 7.54 13.79 -7.14
N ASN A 397 7.77 13.24 -5.95
CA ASN A 397 9.12 13.12 -5.36
C ASN A 397 9.64 11.68 -5.43
N GLY A 398 8.81 10.73 -5.88
CA GLY A 398 9.16 9.33 -5.99
C GLY A 398 10.19 9.06 -7.08
N VAL A 399 10.85 7.92 -6.96
CA VAL A 399 11.82 7.40 -7.93
C VAL A 399 11.31 6.06 -8.44
N SER A 400 11.09 5.93 -9.76
CA SER A 400 10.69 4.65 -10.33
C SER A 400 11.69 3.54 -9.97
N PHE A 401 11.16 2.38 -9.61
CA PHE A 401 11.94 1.15 -9.42
C PHE A 401 11.51 0.04 -10.39
N ALA A 402 10.94 0.42 -11.52
CA ALA A 402 10.52 -0.51 -12.56
C ALA A 402 11.70 -1.35 -13.10
N ALA A 403 12.90 -0.76 -13.21
CA ALA A 403 14.11 -1.49 -13.59
C ALA A 403 14.43 -2.62 -12.59
N THR A 404 14.34 -2.32 -11.28
CA THR A 404 14.49 -3.34 -10.21
C THR A 404 13.48 -4.47 -10.37
N LEU A 405 12.20 -4.15 -10.65
CA LEU A 405 11.16 -5.17 -10.86
C LEU A 405 11.45 -6.06 -12.07
N ARG A 406 12.11 -5.54 -13.10
CA ARG A 406 12.54 -6.29 -14.28
C ARG A 406 13.85 -7.07 -14.06
N GLY A 407 14.47 -6.97 -12.88
CA GLY A 407 15.76 -7.59 -12.58
C GLY A 407 16.95 -6.87 -13.24
N GLU A 408 16.76 -5.63 -13.68
CA GLU A 408 17.80 -4.79 -14.27
C GLU A 408 18.60 -4.07 -13.18
N ASP A 409 19.87 -3.78 -13.44
CA ASP A 409 20.69 -2.99 -12.52
C ASP A 409 20.13 -1.58 -12.38
N GLN A 410 19.93 -1.16 -11.16
CA GLN A 410 19.43 0.16 -10.83
C GLN A 410 20.19 0.75 -9.66
N GLY A 411 20.89 1.86 -9.90
CA GLY A 411 21.66 2.57 -8.87
C GLY A 411 20.89 2.82 -7.58
N ALA A 412 21.58 2.85 -6.45
CA ALA A 412 20.99 3.03 -5.13
C ALA A 412 20.19 4.35 -5.05
N ARG A 413 19.11 4.34 -4.25
CA ARG A 413 18.37 5.57 -3.92
C ARG A 413 19.28 6.53 -3.13
N ALA A 414 19.28 7.81 -3.49
CA ALA A 414 20.11 8.80 -2.81
C ALA A 414 19.74 8.99 -1.35
N PHE A 415 18.46 8.99 -1.04
CA PHE A 415 17.89 9.04 0.33
C PHE A 415 16.41 8.65 0.30
N LEU A 416 15.88 8.23 1.45
CA LEU A 416 14.45 8.17 1.74
C LEU A 416 14.16 9.15 2.89
N TYR A 417 13.09 9.92 2.77
CA TYR A 417 12.67 10.88 3.80
C TYR A 417 11.29 10.57 4.34
N ARG A 418 11.15 10.64 5.64
CA ARG A 418 9.87 10.49 6.34
C ARG A 418 9.72 11.54 7.43
N GLU A 419 8.49 12.07 7.59
CA GLU A 419 8.10 12.85 8.75
C GLU A 419 6.67 12.52 9.16
N PHE A 420 6.35 12.75 10.43
CA PHE A 420 5.04 12.52 10.99
C PHE A 420 4.74 13.53 12.08
N ALA A 421 3.66 14.29 11.93
CA ALA A 421 3.30 15.35 12.86
C ALA A 421 2.63 14.81 14.14
N GLY A 422 2.04 13.61 14.12
CA GLY A 422 1.41 13.00 15.29
C GLY A 422 2.40 12.50 16.35
N TYR A 423 1.88 12.04 17.49
CA TYR A 423 2.62 11.38 18.57
C TYR A 423 3.93 12.07 18.97
N ARG A 424 3.89 13.38 19.20
CA ARG A 424 4.99 14.27 19.57
C ARG A 424 5.94 14.68 18.43
N GLY A 425 5.65 14.28 17.19
CA GLY A 425 6.42 14.65 16.01
C GLY A 425 7.69 13.84 15.80
N TRP A 426 7.90 13.42 14.56
CA TRP A 426 9.00 12.58 14.12
C TRP A 426 9.55 13.04 12.76
N GLN A 427 10.85 12.82 12.55
CA GLN A 427 11.51 12.83 11.24
C GLN A 427 12.45 11.63 11.13
N ALA A 428 12.61 11.09 9.92
CA ALA A 428 13.64 10.10 9.64
C ALA A 428 14.21 10.26 8.24
N VAL A 429 15.49 9.94 8.07
CA VAL A 429 16.21 9.93 6.80
C VAL A 429 16.96 8.61 6.70
N TRP A 430 16.83 7.91 5.58
CA TRP A 430 17.69 6.79 5.21
C TRP A 430 18.65 7.26 4.12
N GLN A 431 19.93 6.97 4.28
CA GLN A 431 20.96 7.26 3.28
C GLN A 431 22.01 6.15 3.28
N GLY A 432 22.00 5.33 2.22
CA GLY A 432 22.68 4.04 2.22
C GLY A 432 22.09 3.14 3.31
N ASP A 433 22.94 2.57 4.14
CA ASP A 433 22.52 1.71 5.25
C ASP A 433 22.27 2.48 6.56
N TYR A 434 22.55 3.76 6.59
CA TYR A 434 22.34 4.58 7.78
C TYR A 434 20.95 5.19 7.82
N LYS A 435 20.39 5.18 9.05
CA LYS A 435 19.10 5.80 9.34
C LYS A 435 19.23 6.80 10.47
N LEU A 436 18.89 8.06 10.18
CA LEU A 436 18.72 9.12 11.16
C LEU A 436 17.27 9.14 11.63
N VAL A 437 17.05 9.15 12.95
CA VAL A 437 15.71 9.31 13.55
C VAL A 437 15.71 10.52 14.46
N ARG A 438 14.72 11.40 14.27
CA ARG A 438 14.46 12.53 15.16
C ARG A 438 13.07 12.39 15.75
N LYS A 439 12.97 12.43 17.07
CA LYS A 439 11.71 12.30 17.80
C LYS A 439 11.46 13.46 18.75
N ASN A 440 10.25 13.60 19.26
CA ASN A 440 9.80 14.70 20.11
C ASN A 440 9.90 16.09 19.44
N MET A 441 9.60 16.14 18.13
CA MET A 441 9.69 17.36 17.30
C MET A 441 8.72 18.47 17.72
N HIS A 442 7.81 18.22 18.68
CA HIS A 442 6.94 19.26 19.25
C HIS A 442 7.52 19.97 20.47
N LYS A 443 8.62 19.46 21.02
CA LYS A 443 9.27 20.04 22.23
C LYS A 443 10.76 20.14 22.02
N LYS A 444 11.53 19.21 22.63
CA LYS A 444 12.98 19.12 22.54
C LYS A 444 13.32 17.88 21.68
N PRO A 445 13.72 18.07 20.42
CA PRO A 445 14.11 16.95 19.57
C PRO A 445 15.25 16.14 20.16
N LYS A 446 15.14 14.82 20.03
CA LYS A 446 16.26 13.88 20.23
C LYS A 446 16.59 13.29 18.87
N THR A 447 17.88 13.30 18.53
CA THR A 447 18.41 12.74 17.29
C THR A 447 19.18 11.46 17.62
N GLU A 448 18.94 10.42 16.85
CA GLU A 448 19.55 9.10 16.93
C GLU A 448 20.02 8.68 15.54
N LEU A 449 21.10 7.88 15.44
CA LEU A 449 21.64 7.37 14.19
C LEU A 449 21.88 5.87 14.32
N TYR A 450 21.46 5.10 13.31
CA TYR A 450 21.59 3.65 13.27
C TYR A 450 22.24 3.19 11.98
N ASP A 451 23.01 2.09 12.02
CA ASP A 451 23.49 1.36 10.87
C ASP A 451 22.61 0.12 10.67
N LEU A 452 21.73 0.16 9.69
CA LEU A 452 20.77 -0.92 9.45
C LEU A 452 21.39 -2.16 8.79
N SER A 453 22.64 -2.10 8.31
CA SER A 453 23.34 -3.27 7.81
C SER A 453 23.75 -4.23 8.94
N GLU A 454 24.02 -3.68 10.13
CA GLU A 454 24.47 -4.43 11.31
C GLU A 454 23.41 -4.46 12.42
N ASP A 455 22.52 -3.46 12.46
CA ASP A 455 21.55 -3.24 13.54
C ASP A 455 20.15 -2.88 12.98
N THR A 456 19.50 -3.86 12.39
CA THR A 456 18.11 -3.70 11.87
C THR A 456 17.10 -3.45 13.00
N GLN A 457 17.47 -3.75 14.27
CA GLN A 457 16.63 -3.55 15.45
C GLN A 457 16.82 -2.18 16.11
N GLU A 458 17.71 -1.34 15.57
CA GLU A 458 17.94 0.04 16.04
C GLU A 458 18.26 0.13 17.54
N GLN A 459 19.14 -0.75 18.04
CA GLN A 459 19.50 -0.86 19.45
C GLN A 459 20.69 0.04 19.81
N ARG A 460 21.65 0.24 18.89
CA ARG A 460 22.87 1.00 19.10
C ARG A 460 22.80 2.38 18.44
N ASP A 461 22.63 3.42 19.25
CA ASP A 461 22.65 4.81 18.79
C ASP A 461 24.09 5.28 18.53
N LEU A 462 24.41 5.50 17.25
CA LEU A 462 25.73 5.96 16.77
C LEU A 462 25.85 7.49 16.67
N ALA A 463 24.82 8.27 17.05
CA ALA A 463 24.81 9.72 16.84
C ALA A 463 25.99 10.45 17.51
N GLY A 464 26.45 9.99 18.67
CA GLY A 464 27.62 10.53 19.35
C GLY A 464 28.96 10.12 18.73
N GLU A 465 29.01 8.97 18.06
CA GLU A 465 30.22 8.42 17.43
C GLU A 465 30.45 8.97 16.01
N MET A 466 29.35 9.37 15.30
CA MET A 466 29.38 9.78 13.90
C MET A 466 28.77 11.18 13.65
N PRO A 467 29.26 12.24 14.30
CA PRO A 467 28.64 13.58 14.24
C PRO A 467 28.62 14.18 12.82
N GLU A 468 29.61 13.88 11.99
CA GLU A 468 29.64 14.37 10.61
C GLU A 468 28.54 13.74 9.73
N ARG A 469 28.27 12.45 9.91
CA ARG A 469 27.16 11.75 9.23
C ARG A 469 25.82 12.29 9.69
N VAL A 470 25.65 12.48 10.99
CA VAL A 470 24.45 13.14 11.55
C VAL A 470 24.27 14.51 10.88
N ALA A 471 25.30 15.35 10.81
CA ALA A 471 25.23 16.67 10.19
C ALA A 471 24.87 16.61 8.70
N ALA A 472 25.40 15.65 7.95
CA ALA A 472 25.06 15.44 6.54
C ALA A 472 23.58 15.03 6.35
N MET A 473 23.08 14.07 7.13
CA MET A 473 21.69 13.62 7.05
C MET A 473 20.70 14.67 7.58
N MET A 474 21.09 15.50 8.53
CA MET A 474 20.32 16.66 9.00
C MET A 474 20.11 17.71 7.89
N LYS A 475 21.09 17.88 6.97
CA LYS A 475 20.91 18.76 5.80
C LYS A 475 19.83 18.22 4.86
N VAL A 476 19.77 16.90 4.66
CA VAL A 476 18.70 16.26 3.91
C VAL A 476 17.35 16.50 4.63
N ALA A 477 17.27 16.23 5.94
CA ALA A 477 16.03 16.44 6.70
C ALA A 477 15.51 17.89 6.63
N ALA A 478 16.42 18.87 6.63
CA ALA A 478 16.05 20.29 6.52
C ALA A 478 15.60 20.69 5.11
N ARG A 479 16.21 20.11 4.06
CA ARG A 479 15.88 20.40 2.65
C ARG A 479 14.53 19.81 2.26
N GLU A 480 14.23 18.59 2.71
CA GLU A 480 13.02 17.86 2.33
C GLU A 480 11.77 18.26 3.13
N HIS A 481 11.94 18.99 4.22
CA HIS A 481 10.84 19.49 5.04
C HIS A 481 10.27 20.79 4.47
N ALA A 482 8.99 20.79 4.11
CA ALA A 482 8.21 22.01 3.85
C ALA A 482 7.33 22.33 5.06
N PRO A 483 7.35 23.58 5.58
CA PRO A 483 6.53 23.99 6.73
C PRO A 483 5.04 23.73 6.51
N SER A 484 4.33 23.33 7.56
CA SER A 484 2.89 23.07 7.50
C SER A 484 2.15 23.73 8.68
N THR A 485 1.19 24.59 8.37
CA THR A 485 0.31 25.19 9.39
C THR A 485 -0.71 24.19 9.94
N SER A 486 -1.15 23.24 9.14
CA SER A 486 -2.15 22.23 9.52
C SER A 486 -1.56 21.06 10.29
N PHE A 487 -0.29 20.70 10.00
CA PHE A 487 0.44 19.57 10.57
C PHE A 487 1.86 19.95 10.96
N PRO A 488 2.06 20.93 11.86
CA PRO A 488 3.40 21.45 12.15
C PRO A 488 4.28 20.47 12.93
N LEU A 489 5.56 20.48 12.60
CA LEU A 489 6.63 19.99 13.47
C LEU A 489 7.20 21.17 14.27
N ARG A 490 6.65 21.47 15.43
CA ARG A 490 6.80 22.74 16.16
C ARG A 490 8.25 23.16 16.48
N ALA A 491 9.20 22.22 16.47
CA ALA A 491 10.61 22.55 16.69
C ALA A 491 11.26 23.21 15.46
N ILE A 492 10.69 23.05 14.27
CA ILE A 492 11.24 23.55 13.00
C ILE A 492 10.26 24.42 12.22
N ASP A 493 8.95 24.22 12.40
CA ASP A 493 7.90 25.11 11.90
C ASP A 493 7.69 26.28 12.88
N LYS A 494 8.11 27.45 12.50
CA LYS A 494 7.95 28.68 13.29
C LYS A 494 6.84 29.56 12.74
#